data_ac7990d4b226646bc856ba774b604d93
#
_entry.id   ac7990d4b226646bc856ba774b604d93
#
_cell.length_a   1.000
_cell.length_b   1.000
_cell.length_c   1.000
_cell.angle_alpha   90.00
_cell.angle_beta   90.00
_cell.angle_gamma   90.00
#
_symmetry.space_group_name_H-M   'P 1'
#
loop_
_entity.id
_entity.type
_entity.pdbx_description
1 polymer ?
#
loop_
_entity_poly.entity_id
_entity_poly.type
_entity_poly.pdbx_seq_one_letter_code
_entity_poly.pdbx_strand_id
1 'polypeptide(L)'
;IPLPAASADLVIAGWTICYAALWSEHNWRSDLDQVFGEIARILRPNGKIIIIETQGTGYTSPNPPSELADYFAYLEEHAFQQTWIRTDYQFQNLVEAVELTRFFFGDALADQLQEQQSCILPECTGIWWK
;
A
#
# COMPACT_ATOMS: atom_id res chain seq x y z
N ILE A 1 -17.98 -8.52 1.01
CA ILE A 1 -17.94 -8.01 -0.38
C ILE A 1 -19.22 -8.46 -1.09
N PRO A 2 -20.01 -7.58 -1.73
CA PRO A 2 -21.31 -7.92 -2.32
C PRO A 2 -21.17 -8.61 -3.71
N LEU A 3 -20.30 -9.60 -3.78
CA LEU A 3 -20.07 -10.42 -4.98
C LEU A 3 -20.36 -11.89 -4.68
N PRO A 4 -20.84 -12.68 -5.66
CA PRO A 4 -21.00 -14.12 -5.51
C PRO A 4 -19.67 -14.81 -5.23
N ALA A 5 -19.72 -16.00 -4.62
CA ALA A 5 -18.54 -16.86 -4.52
C ALA A 5 -18.03 -17.25 -5.91
N ALA A 6 -16.73 -17.44 -6.06
CA ALA A 6 -16.06 -17.86 -7.29
C ALA A 6 -16.47 -17.02 -8.52
N SER A 7 -16.49 -15.69 -8.37
CA SER A 7 -16.89 -14.75 -9.43
C SER A 7 -15.76 -13.92 -10.02
N ALA A 8 -14.59 -13.87 -9.37
CA ALA A 8 -13.45 -13.09 -9.80
C ALA A 8 -12.25 -13.98 -10.13
N ASP A 9 -11.50 -13.64 -11.17
CA ASP A 9 -10.23 -14.28 -11.52
C ASP A 9 -9.03 -13.56 -10.89
N LEU A 10 -9.21 -12.27 -10.60
CA LEU A 10 -8.20 -11.41 -10.00
C LEU A 10 -8.84 -10.43 -9.04
N VAL A 11 -8.24 -10.27 -7.86
CA VAL A 11 -8.52 -9.17 -6.93
C VAL A 11 -7.28 -8.32 -6.80
N ILE A 12 -7.43 -7.01 -6.97
CA ILE A 12 -6.36 -6.05 -6.75
C ILE A 12 -6.80 -5.13 -5.61
N ALA A 13 -5.96 -5.01 -4.59
CA ALA A 13 -6.17 -4.10 -3.47
C ALA A 13 -4.98 -3.13 -3.39
N GLY A 14 -5.23 -1.85 -3.64
CA GLY A 14 -4.20 -0.81 -3.57
C GLY A 14 -4.46 0.12 -2.39
N TRP A 15 -3.48 0.24 -1.50
CA TRP A 15 -3.50 1.12 -0.32
C TRP A 15 -4.80 1.03 0.49
N THR A 16 -5.28 -0.19 0.72
CA THR A 16 -6.59 -0.44 1.32
C THR A 16 -6.54 -1.44 2.46
N ILE A 17 -5.87 -2.58 2.28
CA ILE A 17 -5.89 -3.68 3.26
C ILE A 17 -5.08 -3.30 4.51
N CYS A 18 -4.03 -2.52 4.37
CA CYS A 18 -3.23 -2.01 5.49
C CYS A 18 -4.10 -1.30 6.55
N TYR A 19 -5.18 -0.63 6.15
CA TYR A 19 -6.07 0.04 7.10
C TYR A 19 -6.80 -0.92 8.04
N ALA A 20 -7.06 -2.16 7.63
CA ALA A 20 -7.61 -3.17 8.53
C ALA A 20 -6.62 -3.51 9.67
N ALA A 21 -5.31 -3.43 9.41
CA ALA A 21 -4.29 -3.59 10.43
C ALA A 21 -4.10 -2.31 11.28
N LEU A 22 -4.11 -1.13 10.64
CA LEU A 22 -3.81 0.14 11.31
C LEU A 22 -4.95 0.65 12.22
N TRP A 23 -6.22 0.41 11.85
CA TRP A 23 -7.37 0.96 12.57
C TRP A 23 -7.97 0.01 13.60
N SER A 24 -7.54 -1.24 13.63
CA SER A 24 -7.98 -2.24 14.61
C SER A 24 -7.09 -2.21 15.84
N GLU A 25 -7.59 -1.69 16.95
CA GLU A 25 -6.80 -1.56 18.17
C GLU A 25 -6.41 -2.90 18.83
N HIS A 26 -7.20 -3.98 18.66
CA HIS A 26 -7.02 -5.19 19.46
C HIS A 26 -7.08 -6.51 18.68
N ASN A 27 -7.66 -6.54 17.47
CA ASN A 27 -7.95 -7.77 16.71
C ASN A 27 -7.53 -7.72 15.24
N TRP A 28 -6.57 -6.89 14.88
CA TRP A 28 -6.18 -6.64 13.50
C TRP A 28 -5.87 -7.92 12.68
N ARG A 29 -5.28 -8.96 13.31
CA ARG A 29 -5.04 -10.24 12.64
C ARG A 29 -6.35 -10.93 12.27
N SER A 30 -7.33 -10.97 13.18
CA SER A 30 -8.66 -11.53 12.91
C SER A 30 -9.40 -10.74 11.84
N ASP A 31 -9.23 -9.43 11.81
CA ASP A 31 -9.85 -8.57 10.80
C ASP A 31 -9.21 -8.83 9.42
N LEU A 32 -7.90 -9.00 9.36
CA LEU A 32 -7.20 -9.42 8.14
C LEU A 32 -7.65 -10.82 7.68
N ASP A 33 -7.77 -11.78 8.61
CA ASP A 33 -8.27 -13.12 8.29
C ASP A 33 -9.67 -13.07 7.66
N GLN A 34 -10.54 -12.20 8.16
CA GLN A 34 -11.88 -11.98 7.58
C GLN A 34 -11.80 -11.34 6.17
N VAL A 35 -10.94 -10.33 5.99
CA VAL A 35 -10.72 -9.69 4.67
C VAL A 35 -10.22 -10.73 3.67
N PHE A 36 -9.20 -11.50 4.01
CA PHE A 36 -8.65 -12.52 3.13
C PHE A 36 -9.60 -13.71 2.92
N GLY A 37 -10.40 -14.06 3.93
CA GLY A 37 -11.49 -15.03 3.80
C GLY A 37 -12.53 -14.60 2.76
N GLU A 38 -12.94 -13.33 2.78
CA GLU A 38 -13.87 -12.78 1.79
C GLU A 38 -13.25 -12.69 0.37
N ILE A 39 -11.97 -12.34 0.27
CA ILE A 39 -11.26 -12.35 -1.00
C ILE A 39 -11.17 -13.78 -1.55
N ALA A 40 -10.81 -14.75 -0.72
CA ALA A 40 -10.75 -16.16 -1.11
C ALA A 40 -12.13 -16.70 -1.54
N ARG A 41 -13.21 -16.26 -0.89
CA ARG A 41 -14.57 -16.65 -1.24
C ARG A 41 -14.99 -16.20 -2.64
N ILE A 42 -14.61 -14.97 -3.02
CA ILE A 42 -14.99 -14.43 -4.35
C ILE A 42 -14.05 -14.86 -5.46
N LEU A 43 -12.82 -15.25 -5.16
CA LEU A 43 -11.88 -15.75 -6.16
C LEU A 43 -12.32 -17.13 -6.68
N ARG A 44 -12.19 -17.33 -7.99
CA ARG A 44 -12.30 -18.63 -8.63
C ARG A 44 -11.13 -19.54 -8.26
N PRO A 45 -11.24 -20.86 -8.43
CA PRO A 45 -10.08 -21.74 -8.35
C PRO A 45 -8.94 -21.23 -9.24
N ASN A 46 -7.73 -21.10 -8.69
CA ASN A 46 -6.55 -20.50 -9.31
C ASN A 46 -6.62 -18.97 -9.55
N GLY A 47 -7.65 -18.30 -9.06
CA GLY A 47 -7.70 -16.83 -9.03
C GLY A 47 -6.55 -16.26 -8.23
N LYS A 48 -6.19 -15.02 -8.51
CA LYS A 48 -5.03 -14.34 -7.92
C LYS A 48 -5.44 -13.12 -7.10
N ILE A 49 -4.67 -12.84 -6.06
CA ILE A 49 -4.71 -11.56 -5.36
C ILE A 49 -3.41 -10.80 -5.59
N ILE A 50 -3.52 -9.49 -5.83
CA ILE A 50 -2.40 -8.55 -5.84
C ILE A 50 -2.71 -7.46 -4.83
N ILE A 51 -1.75 -7.20 -3.95
CA ILE A 51 -1.81 -6.13 -2.96
C ILE A 51 -0.72 -5.12 -3.31
N ILE A 52 -1.07 -3.84 -3.28
CA ILE A 52 -0.17 -2.73 -3.58
C ILE A 52 -0.17 -1.81 -2.36
N GLU A 53 1.00 -1.59 -1.77
CA GLU A 53 1.15 -0.76 -0.57
C GLU A 53 2.44 0.07 -0.66
N THR A 54 2.53 1.12 0.13
CA THR A 54 3.76 1.92 0.21
C THR A 54 4.91 1.10 0.82
N GLN A 55 6.09 1.27 0.23
CA GLN A 55 7.37 0.83 0.79
C GLN A 55 8.29 2.02 1.09
N GLY A 56 7.71 3.22 1.13
CA GLY A 56 8.42 4.44 1.54
C GLY A 56 8.22 5.61 0.59
N THR A 57 7.40 6.57 1.03
CA THR A 57 7.22 7.88 0.39
C THR A 57 8.38 8.80 0.77
N GLY A 58 8.96 9.49 -0.20
CA GLY A 58 10.14 10.35 -0.02
C GLY A 58 11.49 9.59 -0.14
N TYR A 59 11.47 8.28 -0.37
CA TYR A 59 12.66 7.44 -0.45
C TYR A 59 12.87 6.87 -1.86
N THR A 60 14.15 6.69 -2.23
CA THR A 60 14.54 6.10 -3.52
C THR A 60 14.80 4.59 -3.47
N SER A 61 14.78 4.01 -2.27
CA SER A 61 14.84 2.59 -1.97
C SER A 61 13.86 2.27 -0.84
N PRO A 62 13.42 1.02 -0.69
CA PRO A 62 12.43 0.67 0.33
C PRO A 62 12.83 1.12 1.74
N ASN A 63 11.93 1.86 2.36
CA ASN A 63 11.98 2.29 3.74
C ASN A 63 10.52 2.32 4.26
N PRO A 64 9.92 1.13 4.46
CA PRO A 64 8.51 1.02 4.80
C PRO A 64 8.20 1.69 6.14
N PRO A 65 7.00 2.28 6.30
CA PRO A 65 6.54 2.80 7.57
C PRO A 65 6.57 1.73 8.66
N SER A 66 7.12 2.08 9.83
CA SER A 66 7.29 1.14 10.95
C SER A 66 5.96 0.56 11.45
N GLU A 67 4.89 1.34 11.36
CA GLU A 67 3.52 0.94 11.72
C GLU A 67 2.93 -0.16 10.82
N LEU A 68 3.51 -0.38 9.65
CA LEU A 68 3.12 -1.47 8.73
C LEU A 68 3.98 -2.73 8.88
N ALA A 69 5.00 -2.73 9.76
CA ALA A 69 5.92 -3.86 9.90
C ALA A 69 5.20 -5.18 10.23
N ASP A 70 4.28 -5.15 11.20
CA ASP A 70 3.51 -6.33 11.60
C ASP A 70 2.56 -6.81 10.49
N TYR A 71 1.99 -5.89 9.71
CA TYR A 71 1.16 -6.22 8.56
C TYR A 71 1.99 -6.90 7.45
N PHE A 72 3.17 -6.39 7.15
CA PHE A 72 4.04 -7.01 6.16
C PHE A 72 4.54 -8.38 6.61
N ALA A 73 4.88 -8.55 7.90
CA ALA A 73 5.20 -9.85 8.47
C ALA A 73 4.03 -10.84 8.34
N TYR A 74 2.79 -10.39 8.57
CA TYR A 74 1.60 -11.19 8.36
C TYR A 74 1.47 -11.67 6.90
N LEU A 75 1.74 -10.81 5.90
CA LEU A 75 1.71 -11.22 4.49
C LEU A 75 2.76 -12.29 4.18
N GLU A 76 3.97 -12.16 4.73
CA GLU A 76 5.05 -13.16 4.61
C GLU A 76 4.66 -14.50 5.25
N GLU A 77 4.13 -14.48 6.49
CA GLU A 77 3.60 -15.65 7.19
C GLU A 77 2.54 -16.40 6.38
N HIS A 78 1.76 -15.67 5.57
CA HIS A 78 0.70 -16.22 4.71
C HIS A 78 1.18 -16.55 3.29
N ALA A 79 2.49 -16.65 3.09
CA ALA A 79 3.15 -17.06 1.84
C ALA A 79 2.85 -16.17 0.63
N PHE A 80 2.62 -14.87 0.84
CA PHE A 80 2.63 -13.92 -0.26
C PHE A 80 4.05 -13.76 -0.79
N GLN A 81 4.19 -13.78 -2.11
CA GLN A 81 5.40 -13.36 -2.79
C GLN A 81 5.44 -11.84 -2.84
N GLN A 82 6.64 -11.25 -2.87
CA GLN A 82 6.84 -9.81 -2.84
C GLN A 82 7.86 -9.35 -3.86
N THR A 83 7.62 -8.17 -4.40
CA THR A 83 8.60 -7.33 -5.10
C THR A 83 8.28 -5.85 -4.82
N TRP A 84 9.11 -4.94 -5.34
CA TRP A 84 8.84 -3.51 -5.27
C TRP A 84 9.28 -2.81 -6.55
N ILE A 85 8.70 -1.65 -6.81
CA ILE A 85 9.02 -0.78 -7.95
C ILE A 85 9.04 0.68 -7.53
N ARG A 86 9.66 1.52 -8.34
CA ARG A 86 9.57 2.98 -8.20
C ARG A 86 8.30 3.48 -8.89
N THR A 87 7.53 4.29 -8.17
CA THR A 87 6.28 4.89 -8.65
C THR A 87 6.20 6.36 -8.25
N ASP A 88 7.23 7.11 -8.53
CA ASP A 88 7.38 8.50 -8.11
C ASP A 88 6.20 9.36 -8.55
N TYR A 89 5.77 10.25 -7.66
CA TYR A 89 4.82 11.31 -8.01
C TYR A 89 5.56 12.40 -8.77
N GLN A 90 5.07 12.72 -9.96
CA GLN A 90 5.56 13.84 -10.76
C GLN A 90 4.49 14.92 -10.86
N PHE A 91 4.82 16.11 -10.36
CA PHE A 91 3.93 17.26 -10.35
C PHE A 91 4.26 18.22 -11.50
N GLN A 92 3.29 19.06 -11.88
CA GLN A 92 3.44 20.00 -13.00
C GLN A 92 4.42 21.15 -12.69
N ASN A 93 4.49 21.54 -11.41
CA ASN A 93 5.36 22.62 -10.94
C ASN A 93 5.62 22.49 -9.43
N LEU A 94 6.55 23.29 -8.91
CA LEU A 94 6.96 23.24 -7.52
C LEU A 94 5.83 23.62 -6.54
N VAL A 95 4.97 24.56 -6.90
CA VAL A 95 3.86 24.98 -6.02
C VAL A 95 2.91 23.82 -5.82
N GLU A 96 2.48 23.17 -6.88
CA GLU A 96 1.64 21.97 -6.83
C GLU A 96 2.31 20.84 -6.04
N ALA A 97 3.61 20.61 -6.29
CA ALA A 97 4.38 19.58 -5.58
C ALA A 97 4.34 19.79 -4.06
N VAL A 98 4.63 21.02 -3.61
CA VAL A 98 4.67 21.37 -2.20
C VAL A 98 3.28 21.31 -1.57
N GLU A 99 2.27 21.88 -2.21
CA GLU A 99 0.90 21.92 -1.68
C GLU A 99 0.28 20.53 -1.55
N LEU A 100 0.35 19.71 -2.59
CA LEU A 100 -0.21 18.35 -2.57
C LEU A 100 0.59 17.42 -1.65
N THR A 101 1.91 17.54 -1.63
CA THR A 101 2.73 16.75 -0.70
C THR A 101 2.42 17.13 0.75
N ARG A 102 2.25 18.41 1.05
CA ARG A 102 1.87 18.88 2.39
C ARG A 102 0.52 18.33 2.82
N PHE A 103 -0.44 18.34 1.91
CA PHE A 103 -1.79 17.85 2.19
C PHE A 103 -1.83 16.35 2.46
N PHE A 104 -1.14 15.54 1.64
CA PHE A 104 -1.21 14.08 1.74
C PHE A 104 -0.16 13.44 2.65
N PHE A 105 1.02 14.04 2.75
CA PHE A 105 2.20 13.42 3.39
C PHE A 105 2.82 14.28 4.49
N GLY A 106 2.33 15.49 4.70
CA GLY A 106 2.75 16.38 5.78
C GLY A 106 3.90 17.32 5.45
N ASP A 107 4.24 18.15 6.44
CA ASP A 107 5.14 19.27 6.28
C ASP A 107 6.58 18.84 5.93
N ALA A 108 7.08 17.79 6.57
CA ALA A 108 8.49 17.38 6.41
C ALA A 108 8.86 17.06 4.96
N LEU A 109 8.02 16.28 4.26
CA LEU A 109 8.26 15.96 2.85
C LEU A 109 8.01 17.14 1.91
N ALA A 110 7.04 18.00 2.24
CA ALA A 110 6.79 19.21 1.47
C ALA A 110 7.95 20.21 1.57
N ASP A 111 8.49 20.41 2.77
CA ASP A 111 9.65 21.29 3.00
C ASP A 111 10.90 20.74 2.31
N GLN A 112 11.10 19.41 2.31
CA GLN A 112 12.16 18.76 1.56
C GLN A 112 12.06 19.04 0.05
N LEU A 113 10.87 18.93 -0.55
CA LEU A 113 10.65 19.26 -1.96
C LEU A 113 10.94 20.75 -2.24
N GLN A 114 10.51 21.63 -1.34
CA GLN A 114 10.77 23.07 -1.45
C GLN A 114 12.27 23.39 -1.40
N GLU A 115 13.02 22.78 -0.48
CA GLU A 115 14.46 22.96 -0.34
C GLU A 115 15.22 22.42 -1.56
N GLN A 116 14.82 21.26 -2.06
CA GLN A 116 15.43 20.62 -3.22
C GLN A 116 14.99 21.22 -4.56
N GLN A 117 14.00 22.13 -4.56
CA GLN A 117 13.37 22.68 -5.77
C GLN A 117 12.89 21.58 -6.71
N SER A 118 12.35 20.48 -6.14
CA SER A 118 11.97 19.27 -6.86
C SER A 118 10.46 19.22 -7.11
N CYS A 119 10.09 18.88 -8.34
CA CYS A 119 8.70 18.52 -8.70
C CYS A 119 8.46 17.00 -8.67
N ILE A 120 9.41 16.23 -8.14
CA ILE A 120 9.30 14.77 -8.04
C ILE A 120 9.39 14.38 -6.56
N LEU A 121 8.36 13.70 -6.05
CA LEU A 121 8.38 13.05 -4.76
C LEU A 121 8.64 11.56 -4.99
N PRO A 122 9.79 11.03 -4.55
CA PRO A 122 10.08 9.60 -4.68
C PRO A 122 9.05 8.74 -3.96
N GLU A 123 8.70 7.61 -4.57
CA GLU A 123 7.84 6.59 -3.96
C GLU A 123 8.35 5.20 -4.28
N CYS A 124 8.47 4.37 -3.26
CA CYS A 124 8.70 2.94 -3.40
C CYS A 124 7.38 2.20 -3.14
N THR A 125 6.88 1.53 -4.16
CA THR A 125 5.64 0.75 -4.06
C THR A 125 5.94 -0.73 -3.99
N GLY A 126 5.47 -1.37 -2.92
CA GLY A 126 5.51 -2.82 -2.76
C GLY A 126 4.34 -3.49 -3.46
N ILE A 127 4.60 -4.65 -4.01
CA ILE A 127 3.60 -5.50 -4.68
C ILE A 127 3.71 -6.88 -4.06
N TRP A 128 2.61 -7.35 -3.46
CA TRP A 128 2.49 -8.71 -2.93
C TRP A 128 1.46 -9.47 -3.75
N TRP A 129 1.71 -10.76 -3.97
CA TRP A 129 0.74 -11.59 -4.70
C TRP A 129 0.74 -13.04 -4.23
N LYS A 130 -0.37 -13.69 -4.47
CA LYS A 130 -0.59 -15.10 -4.17
C LYS A 130 -1.57 -15.75 -5.14
#